data_a35f2afca21d934b561dc70bca477a7e
#
_entry.id   a35f2afca21d934b561dc70bca477a7e
#
_cell.length_a   1.000
_cell.length_b   1.000
_cell.length_c   1.000
_cell.angle_alpha   90.00
_cell.angle_beta   90.00
_cell.angle_gamma   90.00
#
_symmetry.space_group_name_H-M   'P 1'
#
loop_
_entity.id
_entity.type
_entity.pdbx_description
1 polymer ?
#
loop_
_entity_poly.entity_id
_entity_poly.type
_entity_poly.pdbx_seq_one_letter_code
_entity_poly.pdbx_strand_id
1 'polypeptide(L)'
;MSNPTPWWQNGVIYQIYPKSFQDSTGNGYGDLAGVTRRLDYLQELGVDAIWLTPVYVSPQVDNGYDVADYCAIDPAYGTMADFEQLVAAAHRRGIRIVMDMVFNHTSTEHPWFKAAQDRHSPYRQFYVWRDGEGDTPPNNWRSKFGGNAWQWHADSGQYYLHLFATEQADLNWEHPPVREELKKVCQFWADKGVDGLRLDVINLVSKQQDFPSDSQGDGRRFYTDGPRIHEFLQEMSRDVFQPRGLMTVGEMSSTTLEHCQQYAAQSGEELSMTFNFHHLKVDYAGGEKWTRAAPDYVELKQIFRHWQQGMHNRAWNALFWCNHDQPRIVSRFGDEGALRVPAAKMLAMVLHGMQGTPYIYQGEEIGMTNPHFSSISDYRDVESHNMFIERAAQGQSPDELLAILASKSRDNSRTPMPWHAGENGGFSDGEPWIGLGDNYQEINVEAALADPDSVFYAYQQLITLRKTLPLLTWGDYEDLLPEHPSLWCYRRQWQGQTLVVAANLSRELQAWQPA
;
A
#
# COMPACT_ATOMS: atom_id res chain seq x y z
N MET A 1 -2.61 31.80 -17.93
CA MET A 1 -1.75 30.68 -18.31
C MET A 1 -2.18 29.54 -17.39
N SER A 2 -2.66 28.42 -17.94
CA SER A 2 -2.98 27.25 -17.12
C SER A 2 -1.69 26.73 -16.50
N ASN A 3 -1.66 26.50 -15.20
CA ASN A 3 -0.54 25.82 -14.55
C ASN A 3 -0.31 24.48 -15.26
N PRO A 4 0.96 24.09 -15.50
CA PRO A 4 1.22 22.80 -16.11
C PRO A 4 0.65 21.68 -15.24
N THR A 5 0.05 20.68 -15.89
CA THR A 5 -0.48 19.50 -15.21
C THR A 5 0.62 18.85 -14.36
N PRO A 6 0.42 18.65 -13.05
CA PRO A 6 1.40 17.94 -12.22
C PRO A 6 1.70 16.56 -12.80
N TRP A 7 2.97 16.15 -12.76
CA TRP A 7 3.44 14.90 -13.37
C TRP A 7 2.65 13.66 -12.92
N TRP A 8 2.19 13.64 -11.68
CA TRP A 8 1.47 12.52 -11.11
C TRP A 8 0.02 12.40 -11.58
N GLN A 9 -0.58 13.44 -12.16
CA GLN A 9 -1.97 13.36 -12.65
C GLN A 9 -2.11 12.51 -13.93
N ASN A 10 -1.13 12.53 -14.81
CA ASN A 10 -1.09 11.69 -16.00
C ASN A 10 0.00 10.60 -15.92
N GLY A 11 0.73 10.53 -14.81
CA GLY A 11 1.76 9.55 -14.55
C GLY A 11 1.22 8.25 -13.97
N VAL A 12 2.11 7.26 -13.93
CA VAL A 12 1.91 5.94 -13.31
C VAL A 12 3.06 5.65 -12.37
N ILE A 13 2.74 5.16 -11.18
CA ILE A 13 3.72 4.85 -10.13
C ILE A 13 3.82 3.33 -9.98
N TYR A 14 5.05 2.83 -9.94
CA TYR A 14 5.34 1.42 -9.72
C TYR A 14 5.80 1.21 -8.28
N GLN A 15 5.12 0.33 -7.55
CA GLN A 15 5.50 -0.01 -6.19
C GLN A 15 6.50 -1.15 -6.17
N ILE A 16 7.63 -0.94 -5.53
CA ILE A 16 8.64 -1.96 -5.24
C ILE A 16 8.59 -2.33 -3.76
N TYR A 17 8.54 -3.63 -3.51
CA TYR A 17 8.82 -4.25 -2.22
C TYR A 17 10.28 -4.70 -2.23
N PRO A 18 11.25 -3.87 -1.74
CA PRO A 18 12.67 -4.07 -2.01
C PRO A 18 13.18 -5.43 -1.57
N LYS A 19 12.67 -5.94 -0.44
CA LYS A 19 13.04 -7.25 0.12
C LYS A 19 12.82 -8.42 -0.84
N SER A 20 11.90 -8.27 -1.80
CA SER A 20 11.50 -9.31 -2.76
C SER A 20 11.65 -8.89 -4.22
N PHE A 21 12.41 -7.86 -4.54
CA PHE A 21 12.54 -7.40 -5.92
C PHE A 21 13.76 -7.97 -6.63
N GLN A 22 14.97 -7.69 -6.14
CA GLN A 22 16.21 -8.25 -6.68
C GLN A 22 17.29 -8.24 -5.60
N ASP A 23 17.85 -9.39 -5.32
CA ASP A 23 19.03 -9.56 -4.48
C ASP A 23 20.31 -9.40 -5.31
N SER A 24 21.23 -8.55 -4.88
CA SER A 24 22.50 -8.31 -5.54
C SER A 24 23.70 -8.96 -4.83
N THR A 25 23.51 -9.50 -3.62
CA THR A 25 24.56 -10.01 -2.75
C THR A 25 24.54 -11.52 -2.56
N GLY A 26 23.42 -12.18 -2.90
CA GLY A 26 23.22 -13.61 -2.71
C GLY A 26 22.83 -14.02 -1.29
N ASN A 27 22.34 -13.07 -0.47
CA ASN A 27 21.93 -13.35 0.92
C ASN A 27 20.44 -13.75 1.06
N GLY A 28 19.70 -13.81 -0.05
CA GLY A 28 18.27 -14.15 -0.04
C GLY A 28 17.30 -12.99 0.17
N TYR A 29 17.84 -11.78 0.35
CA TYR A 29 17.06 -10.55 0.49
C TYR A 29 17.32 -9.60 -0.67
N GLY A 30 16.25 -9.03 -1.23
CA GLY A 30 16.38 -7.94 -2.18
C GLY A 30 17.01 -6.70 -1.55
N ASP A 31 17.64 -5.88 -2.36
CA ASP A 31 18.40 -4.70 -1.91
C ASP A 31 18.34 -3.53 -2.91
N LEU A 32 18.86 -2.38 -2.49
CA LEU A 32 18.83 -1.15 -3.29
C LEU A 32 19.68 -1.26 -4.56
N ALA A 33 20.83 -1.91 -4.51
CA ALA A 33 21.64 -2.16 -5.69
C ALA A 33 20.93 -3.07 -6.70
N GLY A 34 20.14 -4.03 -6.21
CA GLY A 34 19.26 -4.86 -7.03
C GLY A 34 18.18 -4.04 -7.74
N VAL A 35 17.54 -3.11 -7.04
CA VAL A 35 16.59 -2.18 -7.67
C VAL A 35 17.27 -1.39 -8.79
N THR A 36 18.46 -0.85 -8.53
CA THR A 36 19.22 -0.09 -9.53
C THR A 36 19.50 -0.91 -10.79
N ARG A 37 19.80 -2.21 -10.65
CA ARG A 37 20.01 -3.12 -11.80
C ARG A 37 18.78 -3.29 -12.68
N ARG A 38 17.58 -3.09 -12.14
CA ARG A 38 16.31 -3.33 -12.84
C ARG A 38 15.64 -2.04 -13.35
N LEU A 39 16.31 -0.90 -13.25
CA LEU A 39 15.75 0.38 -13.72
C LEU A 39 15.47 0.42 -15.22
N ASP A 40 16.27 -0.25 -16.05
CA ASP A 40 16.02 -0.31 -17.49
C ASP A 40 14.71 -1.04 -17.82
N TYR A 41 14.40 -2.12 -17.10
CA TYR A 41 13.11 -2.82 -17.18
C TYR A 41 11.94 -1.88 -16.84
N LEU A 42 12.06 -1.10 -15.77
CA LEU A 42 11.02 -0.14 -15.36
C LEU A 42 10.88 1.01 -16.35
N GLN A 43 11.97 1.47 -16.94
CA GLN A 43 11.95 2.46 -18.00
C GLN A 43 11.25 1.91 -19.26
N GLU A 44 11.49 0.66 -19.62
CA GLU A 44 10.83 -0.02 -20.74
C GLU A 44 9.32 -0.17 -20.48
N LEU A 45 8.91 -0.50 -19.28
CA LEU A 45 7.50 -0.53 -18.88
C LEU A 45 6.85 0.86 -19.03
N GLY A 46 7.61 1.94 -18.77
CA GLY A 46 7.21 3.33 -18.99
C GLY A 46 6.70 4.06 -17.76
N VAL A 47 6.93 3.54 -16.55
CA VAL A 47 6.49 4.18 -15.30
C VAL A 47 7.21 5.50 -15.05
N ASP A 48 6.55 6.43 -14.34
CA ASP A 48 7.03 7.78 -14.07
C ASP A 48 7.70 7.91 -12.71
N ALA A 49 7.40 7.03 -11.80
CA ALA A 49 7.98 7.00 -10.47
C ALA A 49 8.00 5.58 -9.89
N ILE A 50 8.88 5.38 -8.92
CA ILE A 50 8.98 4.18 -8.09
C ILE A 50 8.63 4.57 -6.66
N TRP A 51 7.71 3.84 -6.05
CA TRP A 51 7.49 3.87 -4.61
C TRP A 51 8.21 2.67 -3.97
N LEU A 52 9.15 2.95 -3.06
CA LEU A 52 9.84 1.95 -2.25
C LEU A 52 9.13 1.81 -0.91
N THR A 53 8.76 0.58 -0.51
CA THR A 53 8.40 0.31 0.88
C THR A 53 9.60 0.52 1.80
N PRO A 54 9.43 0.64 3.15
CA PRO A 54 10.50 1.12 4.02
C PRO A 54 11.81 0.33 3.90
N VAL A 55 12.91 1.06 3.76
CA VAL A 55 14.29 0.53 3.73
C VAL A 55 15.14 1.06 4.89
N TYR A 56 14.50 1.66 5.85
CA TYR A 56 15.12 2.23 7.05
C TYR A 56 15.59 1.14 8.01
N VAL A 57 16.48 1.50 8.92
CA VAL A 57 16.89 0.59 10.01
C VAL A 57 15.65 0.11 10.77
N SER A 58 15.51 -1.20 10.86
CA SER A 58 14.32 -1.86 11.43
C SER A 58 14.66 -3.24 11.99
N PRO A 59 14.09 -3.64 13.14
CA PRO A 59 14.14 -5.03 13.62
C PRO A 59 13.37 -6.01 12.73
N GLN A 60 12.58 -5.53 11.75
CA GLN A 60 11.82 -6.35 10.80
C GLN A 60 10.68 -7.17 11.42
N VAL A 61 10.12 -6.73 12.53
CA VAL A 61 8.93 -7.37 13.15
C VAL A 61 7.73 -7.28 12.20
N ASP A 62 7.56 -6.12 11.55
CA ASP A 62 6.56 -5.88 10.52
C ASP A 62 7.20 -5.53 9.16
N ASN A 63 8.26 -6.26 8.81
CA ASN A 63 8.94 -6.15 7.52
C ASN A 63 9.31 -4.72 7.11
N GLY A 64 9.81 -3.92 8.06
CA GLY A 64 10.28 -2.55 7.83
C GLY A 64 9.32 -1.46 8.29
N TYR A 65 8.05 -1.78 8.56
CA TYR A 65 7.09 -0.81 9.10
C TYR A 65 7.23 -0.58 10.62
N ASP A 66 8.19 -1.23 11.25
CA ASP A 66 8.71 -0.98 12.60
C ASP A 66 10.06 -0.26 12.48
N VAL A 67 10.03 1.06 12.31
CA VAL A 67 11.20 1.89 12.02
C VAL A 67 11.96 2.23 13.30
N ALA A 68 13.27 1.89 13.33
CA ALA A 68 14.16 2.21 14.44
C ALA A 68 15.04 3.46 14.18
N ASP A 69 15.28 3.83 12.92
CA ASP A 69 15.94 5.07 12.52
C ASP A 69 15.40 5.52 11.15
N TYR A 70 14.74 6.66 11.11
CA TYR A 70 14.14 7.20 9.88
C TYR A 70 15.14 7.74 8.86
N CYS A 71 16.37 8.05 9.27
CA CYS A 71 17.37 8.73 8.44
C CYS A 71 18.57 7.85 8.09
N ALA A 72 18.47 6.55 8.30
CA ALA A 72 19.52 5.58 7.96
C ALA A 72 18.93 4.43 7.15
N ILE A 73 19.72 3.91 6.22
CA ILE A 73 19.39 2.70 5.45
C ILE A 73 19.77 1.47 6.29
N ASP A 74 18.84 0.51 6.38
CA ASP A 74 19.14 -0.77 7.02
C ASP A 74 20.23 -1.51 6.22
N PRO A 75 21.28 -2.02 6.91
CA PRO A 75 22.37 -2.75 6.25
C PRO A 75 21.90 -3.93 5.38
N ALA A 76 20.74 -4.52 5.68
CA ALA A 76 20.14 -5.58 4.86
C ALA A 76 19.78 -5.11 3.43
N TYR A 77 19.48 -3.82 3.27
CA TYR A 77 19.14 -3.22 1.98
C TYR A 77 20.33 -2.51 1.30
N GLY A 78 21.43 -2.33 1.99
CA GLY A 78 22.62 -1.66 1.49
C GLY A 78 23.04 -0.45 2.33
N THR A 79 23.59 0.55 1.66
CA THR A 79 24.13 1.76 2.29
C THR A 79 23.40 3.03 1.79
N MET A 80 23.66 4.15 2.46
CA MET A 80 23.17 5.46 1.96
C MET A 80 23.75 5.77 0.58
N ALA A 81 24.98 5.37 0.29
CA ALA A 81 25.58 5.53 -1.04
C ALA A 81 24.82 4.73 -2.11
N ASP A 82 24.37 3.50 -1.80
CA ASP A 82 23.54 2.70 -2.70
C ASP A 82 22.19 3.39 -2.98
N PHE A 83 21.60 4.00 -1.96
CA PHE A 83 20.37 4.78 -2.11
C PHE A 83 20.59 6.02 -3.00
N GLU A 84 21.64 6.80 -2.76
CA GLU A 84 21.97 7.98 -3.57
C GLU A 84 22.25 7.59 -5.03
N GLN A 85 22.90 6.45 -5.26
CA GLN A 85 23.13 5.91 -6.60
C GLN A 85 21.82 5.51 -7.28
N LEU A 86 20.89 4.89 -6.55
CA LEU A 86 19.55 4.56 -7.07
C LEU A 86 18.80 5.82 -7.49
N VAL A 87 18.76 6.85 -6.66
CA VAL A 87 18.10 8.13 -6.97
C VAL A 87 18.69 8.75 -8.24
N ALA A 88 20.02 8.84 -8.31
CA ALA A 88 20.69 9.41 -9.48
C ALA A 88 20.43 8.60 -10.76
N ALA A 89 20.46 7.27 -10.67
CA ALA A 89 20.22 6.39 -11.81
C ALA A 89 18.75 6.43 -12.29
N ALA A 90 17.80 6.52 -11.36
CA ALA A 90 16.38 6.68 -11.67
C ALA A 90 16.11 8.03 -12.35
N HIS A 91 16.65 9.13 -11.81
CA HIS A 91 16.48 10.47 -12.36
C HIS A 91 17.04 10.58 -13.78
N ARG A 92 18.20 9.97 -14.07
CA ARG A 92 18.74 9.91 -15.44
C ARG A 92 17.81 9.24 -16.44
N ARG A 93 16.94 8.35 -15.97
CA ARG A 93 15.90 7.67 -16.79
C ARG A 93 14.55 8.36 -16.77
N GLY A 94 14.45 9.53 -16.15
CA GLY A 94 13.18 10.25 -15.99
C GLY A 94 12.23 9.60 -14.98
N ILE A 95 12.73 8.73 -14.11
CA ILE A 95 11.95 8.04 -13.06
C ILE A 95 12.17 8.75 -11.73
N ARG A 96 11.08 9.11 -11.07
CA ARG A 96 11.07 9.74 -9.75
C ARG A 96 11.07 8.71 -8.64
N ILE A 97 11.47 9.12 -7.44
CA ILE A 97 11.49 8.26 -6.24
C ILE A 97 10.49 8.76 -5.21
N VAL A 98 9.63 7.86 -4.76
CA VAL A 98 8.67 8.06 -3.68
C VAL A 98 9.07 7.17 -2.51
N MET A 99 9.27 7.78 -1.33
CA MET A 99 9.63 7.07 -0.12
C MET A 99 8.42 6.86 0.79
N ASP A 100 8.43 5.77 1.52
CA ASP A 100 7.39 5.42 2.48
C ASP A 100 7.67 6.05 3.85
N MET A 101 6.74 6.86 4.37
CA MET A 101 6.86 7.51 5.67
C MET A 101 5.89 6.88 6.66
N VAL A 102 6.46 6.17 7.64
CA VAL A 102 5.73 5.47 8.70
C VAL A 102 5.66 6.37 9.92
N PHE A 103 4.68 7.27 9.96
CA PHE A 103 4.62 8.35 10.94
C PHE A 103 3.59 8.17 12.05
N ASN A 104 2.75 7.13 11.97
CA ASN A 104 1.84 6.81 13.06
C ASN A 104 2.58 6.22 14.28
N HIS A 105 3.66 5.48 14.08
CA HIS A 105 4.38 4.75 15.12
C HIS A 105 5.86 4.61 14.79
N THR A 106 6.66 4.22 15.78
CA THR A 106 8.05 3.77 15.61
C THR A 106 8.21 2.35 16.15
N SER A 107 9.32 1.69 15.79
CA SER A 107 9.79 0.53 16.55
C SER A 107 10.03 0.90 18.02
N THR A 108 9.80 -0.05 18.92
CA THR A 108 10.23 0.09 20.33
C THR A 108 11.76 0.09 20.46
N GLU A 109 12.49 -0.29 19.42
CA GLU A 109 13.96 -0.16 19.34
C GLU A 109 14.42 1.25 18.89
N HIS A 110 13.49 2.14 18.50
CA HIS A 110 13.82 3.52 18.17
C HIS A 110 14.41 4.27 19.39
N PRO A 111 15.47 5.07 19.24
CA PRO A 111 16.06 5.83 20.34
C PRO A 111 15.06 6.69 21.12
N TRP A 112 14.06 7.25 20.46
CA TRP A 112 13.01 8.03 21.13
C TRP A 112 12.19 7.17 22.09
N PHE A 113 11.83 5.93 21.68
CA PHE A 113 11.08 5.04 22.57
C PHE A 113 11.94 4.54 23.73
N LYS A 114 13.18 4.17 23.48
CA LYS A 114 14.11 3.75 24.55
C LYS A 114 14.28 4.83 25.60
N ALA A 115 14.42 6.09 25.17
CA ALA A 115 14.47 7.21 26.09
C ALA A 115 13.12 7.46 26.78
N ALA A 116 12.00 7.25 26.08
CA ALA A 116 10.65 7.47 26.61
C ALA A 116 10.22 6.47 27.71
N GLN A 117 10.94 5.38 27.88
CA GLN A 117 10.71 4.43 28.97
C GLN A 117 10.92 5.08 30.35
N ASP A 118 11.82 6.05 30.46
CA ASP A 118 11.96 6.89 31.65
C ASP A 118 10.84 7.94 31.66
N ARG A 119 10.04 7.95 32.75
CA ARG A 119 8.95 8.93 32.94
C ARG A 119 9.40 10.39 32.95
N HIS A 120 10.67 10.65 33.29
CA HIS A 120 11.24 11.98 33.38
C HIS A 120 11.95 12.42 32.09
N SER A 121 12.05 11.53 31.11
CA SER A 121 12.66 11.84 29.82
C SER A 121 11.88 12.91 29.05
N PRO A 122 12.54 13.83 28.34
CA PRO A 122 11.88 14.74 27.42
C PRO A 122 11.17 14.01 26.27
N TYR A 123 11.54 12.76 26.00
CA TYR A 123 10.90 11.91 24.98
C TYR A 123 9.65 11.21 25.50
N ARG A 124 9.33 11.29 26.81
CA ARG A 124 8.14 10.59 27.34
C ARG A 124 6.88 10.95 26.56
N GLN A 125 6.68 12.22 26.24
CA GLN A 125 5.52 12.72 25.52
C GLN A 125 5.54 12.44 24.01
N PHE A 126 6.60 11.82 23.48
CA PHE A 126 6.65 11.40 22.09
C PHE A 126 5.70 10.25 21.79
N TYR A 127 5.31 9.49 22.83
CA TYR A 127 4.41 8.35 22.73
C TYR A 127 3.18 8.52 23.61
N VAL A 128 2.19 7.67 23.39
CA VAL A 128 0.93 7.72 24.13
C VAL A 128 1.02 6.76 25.32
N TRP A 129 1.15 7.30 26.51
CA TRP A 129 1.20 6.57 27.77
C TRP A 129 -0.03 6.86 28.60
N ARG A 130 -0.63 5.84 29.22
CA ARG A 130 -1.79 5.99 30.10
C ARG A 130 -1.72 5.03 31.27
N ASP A 131 -2.32 5.44 32.39
CA ASP A 131 -2.54 4.55 33.52
C ASP A 131 -3.69 3.58 33.18
N GLY A 132 -3.58 2.34 33.70
CA GLY A 132 -4.68 1.40 33.70
C GLY A 132 -5.36 1.35 35.08
N GLU A 133 -6.37 0.50 35.21
CA GLU A 133 -7.00 0.19 36.50
C GLU A 133 -6.52 -1.18 36.98
N GLY A 134 -5.46 -1.21 37.79
CA GLY A 134 -4.77 -2.43 38.17
C GLY A 134 -4.16 -3.12 36.95
N ASP A 135 -4.54 -4.38 36.71
CA ASP A 135 -4.11 -5.16 35.55
C ASP A 135 -4.97 -4.91 34.29
N THR A 136 -5.90 -3.95 34.35
CA THR A 136 -6.81 -3.65 33.24
C THR A 136 -6.25 -2.51 32.41
N PRO A 137 -6.14 -2.68 31.07
CA PRO A 137 -5.73 -1.61 30.17
C PRO A 137 -6.63 -0.37 30.23
N PRO A 138 -6.15 0.82 29.78
CA PRO A 138 -6.91 2.07 29.82
C PRO A 138 -8.30 2.04 29.18
N ASN A 139 -8.44 1.24 28.12
CA ASN A 139 -9.71 1.02 27.42
C ASN A 139 -9.71 -0.33 26.69
N ASN A 140 -10.77 -0.61 25.94
CA ASN A 140 -10.94 -1.87 25.22
C ASN A 140 -10.50 -1.83 23.74
N TRP A 141 -9.71 -0.86 23.33
CA TRP A 141 -9.24 -0.78 21.95
C TRP A 141 -8.41 -2.01 21.58
N ARG A 142 -8.59 -2.47 20.35
CA ARG A 142 -7.88 -3.62 19.83
C ARG A 142 -6.82 -3.21 18.80
N SER A 143 -5.70 -3.92 18.82
CA SER A 143 -4.70 -3.83 17.78
C SER A 143 -5.25 -4.38 16.46
N LYS A 144 -4.84 -3.78 15.34
CA LYS A 144 -5.15 -4.28 13.99
C LYS A 144 -4.51 -5.64 13.70
N PHE A 145 -3.49 -6.03 14.45
CA PHE A 145 -2.83 -7.33 14.38
C PHE A 145 -3.29 -8.34 15.45
N GLY A 146 -4.42 -8.03 16.11
CA GLY A 146 -5.00 -8.87 17.15
C GLY A 146 -4.58 -8.48 18.57
N GLY A 147 -5.38 -8.88 19.55
CA GLY A 147 -5.15 -8.54 20.94
C GLY A 147 -5.51 -7.10 21.31
N ASN A 148 -5.14 -6.70 22.55
CA ASN A 148 -5.36 -5.36 23.06
C ASN A 148 -4.40 -4.34 22.42
N ALA A 149 -4.82 -3.10 22.25
CA ALA A 149 -4.00 -2.02 21.71
C ALA A 149 -3.06 -1.38 22.76
N TRP A 150 -3.06 -1.84 23.99
CA TRP A 150 -2.24 -1.31 25.08
C TRP A 150 -1.31 -2.39 25.62
N GLN A 151 -0.02 -2.03 25.74
CA GLN A 151 1.00 -2.90 26.32
C GLN A 151 1.46 -2.34 27.66
N TRP A 152 1.44 -3.21 28.70
CA TRP A 152 1.99 -2.88 30.01
C TRP A 152 3.51 -2.75 29.96
N HIS A 153 4.01 -1.66 30.51
CA HIS A 153 5.44 -1.42 30.70
C HIS A 153 5.77 -1.37 32.19
N ALA A 154 6.33 -2.46 32.71
CA ALA A 154 6.50 -2.66 34.15
C ALA A 154 7.36 -1.58 34.82
N ASP A 155 8.48 -1.21 34.22
CA ASP A 155 9.44 -0.26 34.80
C ASP A 155 8.83 1.15 34.96
N SER A 156 7.96 1.56 34.07
CA SER A 156 7.25 2.84 34.18
C SER A 156 5.89 2.77 34.85
N GLY A 157 5.34 1.54 35.04
CA GLY A 157 4.02 1.34 35.63
C GLY A 157 2.88 2.00 34.84
N GLN A 158 3.01 2.05 33.52
CA GLN A 158 1.97 2.56 32.60
C GLN A 158 1.84 1.66 31.39
N TYR A 159 0.76 1.84 30.64
CA TYR A 159 0.56 1.25 29.32
C TYR A 159 0.98 2.21 28.23
N TYR A 160 1.55 1.70 27.14
CA TYR A 160 1.70 2.46 25.90
C TYR A 160 0.77 1.92 24.81
N LEU A 161 0.31 2.83 23.93
CA LEU A 161 -0.58 2.49 22.82
C LEU A 161 0.21 1.90 21.66
N HIS A 162 -0.33 0.83 21.06
CA HIS A 162 0.14 0.27 19.79
C HIS A 162 -1.06 -0.19 18.96
N LEU A 163 -1.34 0.47 17.85
CA LEU A 163 -2.45 0.07 16.97
C LEU A 163 -2.10 -1.12 16.07
N PHE A 164 -0.81 -1.49 16.01
CA PHE A 164 -0.28 -2.63 15.27
C PHE A 164 0.43 -3.61 16.22
N ALA A 165 1.62 -4.12 15.88
CA ALA A 165 2.35 -4.99 16.79
C ALA A 165 2.74 -4.28 18.09
N THR A 166 2.98 -5.03 19.15
CA THR A 166 3.46 -4.49 20.44
C THR A 166 4.79 -3.76 20.30
N GLU A 167 5.60 -4.12 19.31
CA GLU A 167 6.87 -3.51 18.98
C GLU A 167 6.74 -2.25 18.10
N GLN A 168 5.50 -1.80 17.83
CA GLN A 168 5.20 -0.60 17.04
C GLN A 168 4.43 0.41 17.91
N ALA A 169 5.17 1.21 18.69
CA ALA A 169 4.57 2.17 19.63
C ALA A 169 4.05 3.42 18.93
N ASP A 170 2.80 3.79 19.18
CA ASP A 170 2.15 4.95 18.57
C ASP A 170 2.78 6.27 19.02
N LEU A 171 3.11 7.13 18.04
CA LEU A 171 3.60 8.48 18.26
C LEU A 171 2.46 9.41 18.71
N ASN A 172 2.78 10.33 19.59
CA ASN A 172 1.86 11.35 20.09
C ASN A 172 1.94 12.63 19.24
N TRP A 173 1.13 12.72 18.20
CA TRP A 173 1.09 13.89 17.32
C TRP A 173 0.55 15.17 17.99
N GLU A 174 -0.12 15.07 19.13
CA GLU A 174 -0.52 16.23 19.92
C GLU A 174 0.69 17.00 20.47
N HIS A 175 1.82 16.31 20.65
CA HIS A 175 3.06 16.91 21.12
C HIS A 175 3.83 17.57 19.97
N PRO A 176 3.93 18.93 19.92
CA PRO A 176 4.56 19.62 18.79
C PRO A 176 5.98 19.13 18.42
N PRO A 177 6.87 18.80 19.38
CA PRO A 177 8.20 18.29 19.06
C PRO A 177 8.20 17.03 18.19
N VAL A 178 7.18 16.17 18.30
CA VAL A 178 7.02 15.00 17.41
C VAL A 178 6.87 15.46 15.97
N ARG A 179 5.96 16.40 15.72
CA ARG A 179 5.74 16.91 14.36
C ARG A 179 6.99 17.60 13.79
N GLU A 180 7.72 18.35 14.63
CA GLU A 180 8.98 18.98 14.22
C GLU A 180 10.05 17.95 13.82
N GLU A 181 10.20 16.87 14.57
CA GLU A 181 11.13 15.80 14.20
C GLU A 181 10.71 15.08 12.89
N LEU A 182 9.41 14.84 12.69
CA LEU A 182 8.90 14.23 11.45
C LEU A 182 9.08 15.16 10.23
N LYS A 183 8.94 16.47 10.39
CA LYS A 183 9.29 17.45 9.35
C LYS A 183 10.76 17.37 8.95
N LYS A 184 11.66 17.23 9.92
CA LYS A 184 13.10 17.07 9.65
C LYS A 184 13.38 15.77 8.87
N VAL A 185 12.69 14.69 9.17
CA VAL A 185 12.78 13.44 8.41
C VAL A 185 12.40 13.66 6.94
N CYS A 186 11.28 14.33 6.68
CA CYS A 186 10.86 14.65 5.30
C CYS A 186 11.89 15.53 4.59
N GLN A 187 12.43 16.55 5.26
CA GLN A 187 13.45 17.42 4.70
C GLN A 187 14.74 16.66 4.37
N PHE A 188 15.16 15.76 5.27
CA PHE A 188 16.34 14.92 5.05
C PHE A 188 16.23 14.12 3.73
N TRP A 189 15.12 13.45 3.51
CA TRP A 189 14.92 12.65 2.29
C TRP A 189 14.71 13.51 1.05
N ALA A 190 14.04 14.65 1.16
CA ALA A 190 13.96 15.62 0.08
C ALA A 190 15.34 16.15 -0.34
N ASP A 191 16.24 16.39 0.62
CA ASP A 191 17.64 16.78 0.36
C ASP A 191 18.43 15.67 -0.36
N LYS A 192 18.04 14.40 -0.18
CA LYS A 192 18.59 13.26 -0.89
C LYS A 192 18.04 13.08 -2.32
N GLY A 193 17.11 13.93 -2.75
CA GLY A 193 16.52 13.88 -4.09
C GLY A 193 15.22 13.11 -4.22
N VAL A 194 14.57 12.77 -3.10
CA VAL A 194 13.25 12.14 -3.11
C VAL A 194 12.21 13.13 -3.65
N ASP A 195 11.35 12.64 -4.55
CA ASP A 195 10.38 13.44 -5.29
C ASP A 195 8.96 13.39 -4.70
N GLY A 196 8.70 12.41 -3.86
CA GLY A 196 7.39 12.22 -3.24
C GLY A 196 7.42 11.34 -2.01
N LEU A 197 6.34 11.38 -1.25
CA LEU A 197 6.15 10.61 -0.02
C LEU A 197 4.84 9.85 -0.05
N ARG A 198 4.89 8.58 0.31
CA ARG A 198 3.69 7.81 0.67
C ARG A 198 3.62 7.79 2.19
N LEU A 199 2.49 8.23 2.72
CA LEU A 199 2.28 8.37 4.17
C LEU A 199 1.44 7.19 4.67
N ASP A 200 2.09 6.30 5.40
CA ASP A 200 1.52 5.07 5.94
C ASP A 200 0.43 5.38 6.97
N VAL A 201 -0.74 4.79 6.82
CA VAL A 201 -1.92 4.93 7.71
C VAL A 201 -2.10 6.33 8.31
N ILE A 202 -1.86 7.35 7.52
CA ILE A 202 -1.73 8.73 8.02
C ILE A 202 -3.01 9.29 8.67
N ASN A 203 -4.17 8.75 8.34
CA ASN A 203 -5.42 9.16 8.96
C ASN A 203 -5.63 8.61 10.38
N LEU A 204 -4.67 7.87 10.93
CA LEU A 204 -4.71 7.33 12.29
C LEU A 204 -3.92 8.19 13.31
N VAL A 205 -3.18 9.20 12.86
CA VAL A 205 -2.26 9.95 13.75
C VAL A 205 -2.97 10.90 14.73
N SER A 206 -4.19 11.32 14.42
CA SER A 206 -5.01 12.13 15.32
C SER A 206 -6.02 11.25 16.05
N LYS A 207 -5.96 11.24 17.37
CA LYS A 207 -6.78 10.37 18.21
C LYS A 207 -7.61 11.21 19.18
N GLN A 208 -8.77 10.69 19.58
CA GLN A 208 -9.58 11.30 20.64
C GLN A 208 -8.83 11.22 21.97
N GLN A 209 -8.57 12.35 22.61
CA GLN A 209 -7.57 12.46 23.69
C GLN A 209 -8.04 11.99 25.07
N ASP A 210 -9.34 11.80 25.29
CA ASP A 210 -9.90 11.16 26.48
C ASP A 210 -9.86 9.63 26.42
N PHE A 211 -9.48 9.05 25.27
CA PHE A 211 -9.30 7.61 25.06
C PHE A 211 -10.45 6.74 25.61
N PRO A 212 -11.71 7.02 25.21
CA PRO A 212 -12.85 6.30 25.76
C PRO A 212 -12.87 4.83 25.34
N SER A 213 -13.44 3.98 26.19
CA SER A 213 -13.80 2.62 25.78
C SER A 213 -14.88 2.65 24.71
N ASP A 214 -14.81 1.71 23.76
CA ASP A 214 -15.78 1.58 22.69
C ASP A 214 -16.84 0.55 23.06
N SER A 215 -18.06 1.00 23.30
CA SER A 215 -19.18 0.12 23.62
C SER A 215 -19.78 -0.61 22.40
N GLN A 216 -19.34 -0.25 21.19
CA GLN A 216 -19.92 -0.73 19.93
C GLN A 216 -18.90 -1.40 19.00
N GLY A 217 -17.62 -1.38 19.35
CA GLY A 217 -16.59 -1.88 18.48
C GLY A 217 -15.21 -2.02 19.15
N ASP A 218 -14.19 -1.87 18.34
CA ASP A 218 -12.77 -2.08 18.68
C ASP A 218 -11.96 -0.80 18.91
N GLY A 219 -12.64 0.34 19.02
CA GLY A 219 -12.01 1.65 19.24
C GLY A 219 -11.68 2.43 17.98
N ARG A 220 -11.74 1.82 16.78
CA ARG A 220 -11.29 2.48 15.53
C ARG A 220 -11.97 3.81 15.25
N ARG A 221 -13.22 4.01 15.64
CA ARG A 221 -13.93 5.29 15.47
C ARG A 221 -13.34 6.44 16.25
N PHE A 222 -12.51 6.16 17.27
CA PHE A 222 -11.87 7.17 18.11
C PHE A 222 -10.44 7.53 17.67
N TYR A 223 -9.85 6.76 16.75
CA TYR A 223 -8.52 7.03 16.25
C TYR A 223 -8.43 7.11 14.71
N THR A 224 -9.55 6.98 14.00
CA THR A 224 -9.61 7.09 12.54
C THR A 224 -10.19 8.45 12.16
N ASP A 225 -9.52 9.15 11.23
CA ASP A 225 -9.92 10.51 10.80
C ASP A 225 -10.19 11.43 12.02
N GLY A 226 -9.27 11.43 12.97
CA GLY A 226 -9.46 12.07 14.29
C GLY A 226 -9.57 13.59 14.24
N PRO A 227 -9.88 14.24 15.38
CA PRO A 227 -10.38 15.63 15.41
C PRO A 227 -9.40 16.68 14.90
N ARG A 228 -8.08 16.40 14.90
CA ARG A 228 -7.05 17.35 14.45
C ARG A 228 -6.29 16.88 13.21
N ILE A 229 -6.77 15.84 12.52
CA ILE A 229 -6.03 15.26 11.38
C ILE A 229 -5.76 16.27 10.27
N HIS A 230 -6.75 17.07 9.90
CA HIS A 230 -6.61 18.06 8.85
C HIS A 230 -5.67 19.20 9.26
N GLU A 231 -5.72 19.64 10.53
CA GLU A 231 -4.78 20.63 11.07
C GLU A 231 -3.33 20.13 10.96
N PHE A 232 -3.08 18.88 11.36
CA PHE A 232 -1.75 18.28 11.30
C PHE A 232 -1.24 18.14 9.87
N LEU A 233 -2.08 17.70 8.94
CA LEU A 233 -1.69 17.56 7.53
C LEU A 233 -1.47 18.91 6.85
N GLN A 234 -2.27 19.93 7.16
CA GLN A 234 -2.06 21.29 6.67
C GLN A 234 -0.74 21.87 7.18
N GLU A 235 -0.40 21.63 8.45
CA GLU A 235 0.89 22.02 9.03
C GLU A 235 2.06 21.36 8.28
N MET A 236 2.01 20.04 8.07
CA MET A 236 3.05 19.31 7.34
C MET A 236 3.17 19.79 5.90
N SER A 237 2.04 20.01 5.23
CA SER A 237 1.99 20.46 3.84
C SER A 237 2.59 21.87 3.69
N ARG A 238 2.16 22.81 4.50
CA ARG A 238 2.64 24.20 4.49
C ARG A 238 4.14 24.29 4.80
N ASP A 239 4.61 23.51 5.78
CA ASP A 239 5.96 23.67 6.31
C ASP A 239 6.99 22.83 5.53
N VAL A 240 6.57 21.73 4.87
CA VAL A 240 7.50 20.81 4.19
C VAL A 240 7.06 20.41 2.79
N PHE A 241 5.85 19.87 2.61
CA PHE A 241 5.51 19.23 1.33
C PHE A 241 5.47 20.24 0.18
N GLN A 242 4.76 21.36 0.34
CA GLN A 242 4.66 22.39 -0.69
C GLN A 242 6.00 23.10 -0.94
N PRO A 243 6.75 23.58 0.07
CA PRO A 243 8.03 24.25 -0.13
C PRO A 243 9.06 23.38 -0.84
N ARG A 244 8.99 22.05 -0.66
CA ARG A 244 9.91 21.09 -1.29
C ARG A 244 9.38 20.49 -2.58
N GLY A 245 8.18 20.86 -3.02
CA GLY A 245 7.55 20.34 -4.24
C GLY A 245 7.32 18.84 -4.22
N LEU A 246 7.07 18.26 -3.04
CA LEU A 246 6.88 16.82 -2.86
C LEU A 246 5.46 16.41 -3.28
N MET A 247 5.33 15.42 -4.16
CA MET A 247 4.07 14.70 -4.32
C MET A 247 3.80 13.90 -3.06
N THR A 248 2.56 13.87 -2.60
CA THR A 248 2.17 13.11 -1.41
C THR A 248 0.98 12.22 -1.69
N VAL A 249 1.04 10.98 -1.23
CA VAL A 249 -0.09 10.06 -1.22
C VAL A 249 -0.32 9.54 0.20
N GLY A 250 -1.54 9.70 0.71
CA GLY A 250 -1.92 9.19 2.02
C GLY A 250 -2.61 7.83 1.90
N GLU A 251 -2.17 6.87 2.70
CA GLU A 251 -2.92 5.65 2.92
C GLU A 251 -3.99 5.88 3.98
N MET A 252 -5.27 5.71 3.59
CA MET A 252 -6.41 5.94 4.45
C MET A 252 -7.03 4.60 4.89
N SER A 253 -6.89 4.31 6.16
CA SER A 253 -7.53 3.15 6.78
C SER A 253 -8.97 3.50 7.17
N SER A 254 -9.97 2.81 6.60
CA SER A 254 -11.39 2.95 6.97
C SER A 254 -11.90 4.41 6.94
N THR A 255 -11.70 5.10 5.84
CA THR A 255 -12.08 6.51 5.65
C THR A 255 -13.42 6.66 4.92
N THR A 256 -13.86 7.90 4.75
CA THR A 256 -15.04 8.27 3.94
C THR A 256 -14.66 9.10 2.72
N LEU A 257 -15.58 9.18 1.76
CA LEU A 257 -15.39 10.04 0.58
C LEU A 257 -15.20 11.52 0.98
N GLU A 258 -15.99 11.99 1.94
CA GLU A 258 -15.95 13.38 2.41
C GLU A 258 -14.59 13.73 3.02
N HIS A 259 -14.03 12.83 3.82
CA HIS A 259 -12.67 13.01 4.35
C HIS A 259 -11.63 13.03 3.22
N CYS A 260 -11.71 12.12 2.26
CA CYS A 260 -10.77 12.07 1.15
C CYS A 260 -10.90 13.27 0.20
N GLN A 261 -12.10 13.82 0.02
CA GLN A 261 -12.28 15.09 -0.69
C GLN A 261 -11.51 16.24 -0.02
N GLN A 262 -11.39 16.23 1.28
CA GLN A 262 -10.61 17.21 2.04
C GLN A 262 -9.11 16.88 2.01
N TYR A 263 -8.71 15.63 2.30
CA TYR A 263 -7.31 15.21 2.29
C TYR A 263 -6.61 15.48 0.96
N ALA A 264 -7.26 15.21 -0.14
CA ALA A 264 -6.70 15.30 -1.49
C ALA A 264 -7.35 16.39 -2.34
N ALA A 265 -7.85 17.46 -1.71
CA ALA A 265 -8.50 18.57 -2.37
C ALA A 265 -7.60 19.19 -3.46
N GLN A 266 -8.19 19.62 -4.56
CA GLN A 266 -7.47 20.28 -5.66
C GLN A 266 -6.76 21.58 -5.21
N SER A 267 -7.20 22.19 -4.10
CA SER A 267 -6.49 23.33 -3.48
C SER A 267 -5.07 22.97 -3.04
N GLY A 268 -4.76 21.67 -2.81
CA GLY A 268 -3.43 21.20 -2.45
C GLY A 268 -2.99 21.54 -1.03
N GLU A 269 -3.94 21.80 -0.13
CA GLU A 269 -3.63 22.24 1.25
C GLU A 269 -3.10 21.11 2.13
N GLU A 270 -3.38 19.84 1.80
CA GLU A 270 -2.95 18.68 2.59
C GLU A 270 -2.12 17.72 1.73
N LEU A 271 -2.74 16.78 1.03
CA LEU A 271 -2.08 15.75 0.25
C LEU A 271 -2.40 15.87 -1.25
N SER A 272 -1.54 15.29 -2.10
CA SER A 272 -1.80 15.26 -3.55
C SER A 272 -2.90 14.27 -3.91
N MET A 273 -2.97 13.13 -3.23
CA MET A 273 -3.93 12.05 -3.48
C MET A 273 -4.08 11.13 -2.27
N THR A 274 -5.07 10.27 -2.30
CA THR A 274 -5.32 9.28 -1.26
C THR A 274 -5.60 7.90 -1.82
N PHE A 275 -5.10 6.86 -1.12
CA PHE A 275 -5.58 5.49 -1.25
C PHE A 275 -6.78 5.26 -0.34
N ASN A 276 -7.76 4.47 -0.79
CA ASN A 276 -8.75 3.83 0.05
C ASN A 276 -8.84 2.34 -0.29
N PHE A 277 -9.41 1.53 0.60
CA PHE A 277 -9.43 0.07 0.48
C PHE A 277 -10.84 -0.52 0.32
N HIS A 278 -11.86 0.31 0.18
CA HIS A 278 -13.26 -0.14 0.13
C HIS A 278 -13.50 -1.16 -0.98
N HIS A 279 -12.94 -0.95 -2.17
CA HIS A 279 -13.05 -1.84 -3.31
C HIS A 279 -12.43 -3.23 -3.10
N LEU A 280 -11.51 -3.37 -2.15
CA LEU A 280 -10.86 -4.64 -1.82
C LEU A 280 -11.59 -5.46 -0.77
N LYS A 281 -12.70 -4.96 -0.21
CA LYS A 281 -13.45 -5.64 0.85
C LYS A 281 -14.72 -6.35 0.34
N VAL A 282 -14.94 -6.37 -0.97
CA VAL A 282 -16.12 -6.99 -1.59
C VAL A 282 -16.12 -8.53 -1.56
N ASP A 283 -15.05 -9.13 -1.09
CA ASP A 283 -14.91 -10.57 -0.82
C ASP A 283 -14.78 -10.89 0.69
N TYR A 284 -15.17 -9.95 1.56
CA TYR A 284 -15.19 -10.13 3.01
C TYR A 284 -16.58 -10.58 3.46
N ALA A 285 -16.73 -11.86 3.81
CA ALA A 285 -18.00 -12.35 4.34
C ALA A 285 -18.32 -11.67 5.68
N GLY A 286 -19.47 -10.99 5.76
CA GLY A 286 -19.86 -10.27 6.96
C GLY A 286 -18.92 -9.12 7.35
N GLY A 287 -18.12 -8.62 6.43
CA GLY A 287 -17.13 -7.56 6.69
C GLY A 287 -15.82 -8.06 7.31
N GLU A 288 -15.65 -9.38 7.46
CA GLU A 288 -14.50 -10.00 8.10
C GLU A 288 -13.41 -10.37 7.08
N LYS A 289 -12.19 -9.84 7.26
CA LYS A 289 -11.04 -10.09 6.38
C LYS A 289 -10.72 -11.59 6.26
N TRP A 290 -10.67 -12.28 7.38
CA TRP A 290 -10.22 -13.66 7.48
C TRP A 290 -11.33 -14.66 7.16
N THR A 291 -11.94 -14.49 5.99
CA THR A 291 -13.01 -15.31 5.44
C THR A 291 -12.76 -15.63 3.96
N ARG A 292 -13.53 -16.58 3.44
CA ARG A 292 -13.52 -16.93 2.03
C ARG A 292 -14.91 -16.71 1.46
N ALA A 293 -15.03 -15.73 0.57
CA ALA A 293 -16.26 -15.42 -0.15
C ALA A 293 -15.92 -15.07 -1.60
N ALA A 294 -16.84 -15.33 -2.50
CA ALA A 294 -16.74 -14.83 -3.87
C ALA A 294 -16.88 -13.29 -3.84
N PRO A 295 -16.13 -12.56 -4.70
CA PRO A 295 -16.26 -11.12 -4.78
C PRO A 295 -17.64 -10.71 -5.29
N ASP A 296 -18.21 -9.67 -4.67
CA ASP A 296 -19.43 -9.02 -5.16
C ASP A 296 -19.05 -7.95 -6.21
N TYR A 297 -19.17 -8.30 -7.49
CA TYR A 297 -18.81 -7.40 -8.58
C TYR A 297 -19.78 -6.24 -8.77
N VAL A 298 -21.04 -6.36 -8.34
CA VAL A 298 -21.99 -5.25 -8.35
C VAL A 298 -21.58 -4.22 -7.30
N GLU A 299 -21.27 -4.67 -6.08
CA GLU A 299 -20.74 -3.80 -5.03
C GLU A 299 -19.42 -3.15 -5.44
N LEU A 300 -18.50 -3.90 -6.06
CA LEU A 300 -17.23 -3.39 -6.58
C LEU A 300 -17.42 -2.20 -7.53
N LYS A 301 -18.33 -2.33 -8.49
CA LYS A 301 -18.68 -1.25 -9.44
C LYS A 301 -19.30 -0.05 -8.75
N GLN A 302 -20.20 -0.28 -7.78
CA GLN A 302 -20.84 0.80 -7.01
C GLN A 302 -19.80 1.60 -6.22
N ILE A 303 -18.81 0.93 -5.61
CA ILE A 303 -17.71 1.59 -4.89
C ILE A 303 -16.89 2.45 -5.85
N PHE A 304 -16.44 1.91 -6.97
CA PHE A 304 -15.66 2.69 -7.94
C PHE A 304 -16.46 3.88 -8.49
N ARG A 305 -17.73 3.68 -8.84
CA ARG A 305 -18.60 4.77 -9.26
C ARG A 305 -18.70 5.88 -8.21
N HIS A 306 -18.93 5.51 -6.96
CA HIS A 306 -19.03 6.45 -5.85
C HIS A 306 -17.76 7.31 -5.71
N TRP A 307 -16.59 6.69 -5.74
CA TRP A 307 -15.31 7.39 -5.62
C TRP A 307 -14.94 8.17 -6.88
N GLN A 308 -15.18 7.63 -8.07
CA GLN A 308 -14.91 8.32 -9.32
C GLN A 308 -15.75 9.60 -9.45
N GLN A 309 -17.06 9.51 -9.20
CA GLN A 309 -17.96 10.65 -9.28
C GLN A 309 -17.75 11.64 -8.13
N GLY A 310 -17.53 11.14 -6.92
CA GLY A 310 -17.37 11.99 -5.74
C GLY A 310 -16.07 12.79 -5.72
N MET A 311 -15.00 12.23 -6.25
CA MET A 311 -13.69 12.90 -6.32
C MET A 311 -13.53 13.80 -7.55
N HIS A 312 -14.31 13.57 -8.62
CA HIS A 312 -14.21 14.32 -9.86
C HIS A 312 -14.35 15.83 -9.64
N ASN A 313 -13.42 16.61 -10.15
CA ASN A 313 -13.32 18.08 -9.99
C ASN A 313 -13.23 18.60 -8.54
N ARG A 314 -12.97 17.72 -7.58
CA ARG A 314 -12.84 18.10 -6.15
C ARG A 314 -11.48 17.68 -5.57
N ALA A 315 -11.10 16.45 -5.80
CA ALA A 315 -9.92 15.83 -5.22
C ALA A 315 -9.33 14.76 -6.16
N TRP A 316 -8.26 14.09 -5.76
CA TRP A 316 -7.56 13.15 -6.62
C TRP A 316 -7.39 11.77 -5.98
N ASN A 317 -7.78 10.72 -6.72
CA ASN A 317 -7.62 9.33 -6.29
C ASN A 317 -6.23 8.79 -6.65
N ALA A 318 -5.66 7.99 -5.76
CA ALA A 318 -4.67 6.98 -6.08
C ALA A 318 -5.41 5.66 -6.40
N LEU A 319 -5.14 5.08 -7.55
CA LEU A 319 -5.82 3.88 -8.05
C LEU A 319 -4.90 2.66 -7.92
N PHE A 320 -5.39 1.56 -7.38
CA PHE A 320 -4.61 0.33 -7.28
C PHE A 320 -5.47 -0.92 -7.17
N TRP A 321 -4.95 -2.05 -7.62
CA TRP A 321 -5.52 -3.36 -7.39
C TRP A 321 -4.82 -4.14 -6.29
N CYS A 322 -3.50 -4.05 -6.23
CA CYS A 322 -2.64 -4.81 -5.35
C CYS A 322 -1.58 -3.91 -4.70
N ASN A 323 -1.10 -4.31 -3.55
CA ASN A 323 0.08 -3.78 -2.89
C ASN A 323 0.71 -4.89 -2.02
N HIS A 324 1.72 -4.54 -1.23
CA HIS A 324 2.42 -5.47 -0.34
C HIS A 324 1.55 -6.00 0.82
N ASP A 325 0.34 -5.48 1.01
CA ASP A 325 -0.61 -5.88 2.07
C ASP A 325 -1.85 -6.59 1.52
N GLN A 326 -1.94 -6.79 0.20
CA GLN A 326 -3.11 -7.38 -0.44
C GLN A 326 -2.73 -8.58 -1.30
N PRO A 327 -3.55 -9.62 -1.35
CA PRO A 327 -3.33 -10.75 -2.25
C PRO A 327 -3.24 -10.32 -3.71
N ARG A 328 -2.63 -11.14 -4.56
CA ARG A 328 -2.53 -10.90 -5.99
C ARG A 328 -3.91 -10.77 -6.62
N ILE A 329 -4.11 -9.71 -7.40
CA ILE A 329 -5.44 -9.37 -7.93
C ILE A 329 -5.98 -10.41 -8.92
N VAL A 330 -5.10 -11.03 -9.70
CA VAL A 330 -5.49 -12.10 -10.65
C VAL A 330 -6.09 -13.29 -9.91
N SER A 331 -5.49 -13.67 -8.77
CA SER A 331 -6.00 -14.73 -7.89
C SER A 331 -7.30 -14.33 -7.20
N ARG A 332 -7.46 -13.05 -6.88
CA ARG A 332 -8.57 -12.55 -6.07
C ARG A 332 -9.83 -12.24 -6.89
N PHE A 333 -9.68 -11.48 -7.98
CA PHE A 333 -10.77 -10.98 -8.82
C PHE A 333 -10.70 -11.45 -10.27
N GLY A 334 -9.69 -12.24 -10.63
CA GLY A 334 -9.48 -12.74 -11.97
C GLY A 334 -9.58 -14.28 -12.06
N ASP A 335 -8.67 -14.84 -12.83
CA ASP A 335 -8.55 -16.26 -13.08
C ASP A 335 -7.07 -16.67 -13.07
N GLU A 336 -6.71 -17.66 -12.30
CA GLU A 336 -5.32 -18.14 -12.22
C GLU A 336 -4.99 -19.20 -13.29
N GLY A 337 -6.00 -19.73 -13.96
CA GLY A 337 -5.87 -20.82 -14.94
C GLY A 337 -5.72 -20.31 -16.38
N ALA A 338 -6.45 -20.94 -17.28
CA ALA A 338 -6.37 -20.67 -18.72
C ALA A 338 -6.71 -19.22 -19.11
N LEU A 339 -7.47 -18.50 -18.30
CA LEU A 339 -7.84 -17.12 -18.54
C LEU A 339 -6.97 -16.11 -17.78
N ARG A 340 -5.84 -16.51 -17.20
CA ARG A 340 -4.96 -15.63 -16.40
C ARG A 340 -4.53 -14.38 -17.18
N VAL A 341 -4.03 -14.55 -18.38
CA VAL A 341 -3.55 -13.41 -19.19
C VAL A 341 -4.68 -12.48 -19.59
N PRO A 342 -5.80 -12.92 -20.18
CA PRO A 342 -6.92 -12.02 -20.46
C PRO A 342 -7.53 -11.41 -19.20
N ALA A 343 -7.60 -12.11 -18.07
CA ALA A 343 -8.09 -11.58 -16.81
C ALA A 343 -7.18 -10.45 -16.27
N ALA A 344 -5.87 -10.65 -16.28
CA ALA A 344 -4.89 -9.64 -15.87
C ALA A 344 -4.97 -8.38 -16.74
N LYS A 345 -5.07 -8.55 -18.06
CA LYS A 345 -5.22 -7.43 -19.02
C LYS A 345 -6.54 -6.68 -18.80
N MET A 346 -7.63 -7.40 -18.58
CA MET A 346 -8.94 -6.83 -18.31
C MET A 346 -8.92 -5.99 -17.03
N LEU A 347 -8.37 -6.50 -15.93
CA LEU A 347 -8.25 -5.77 -14.67
C LEU A 347 -7.37 -4.52 -14.82
N ALA A 348 -6.26 -4.61 -15.55
CA ALA A 348 -5.41 -3.46 -15.85
C ALA A 348 -6.18 -2.38 -16.63
N MET A 349 -6.89 -2.77 -17.68
CA MET A 349 -7.66 -1.86 -18.53
C MET A 349 -8.75 -1.14 -17.73
N VAL A 350 -9.48 -1.86 -16.90
CA VAL A 350 -10.56 -1.28 -16.06
C VAL A 350 -10.00 -0.20 -15.14
N LEU A 351 -8.88 -0.46 -14.45
CA LEU A 351 -8.30 0.49 -13.51
C LEU A 351 -7.68 1.69 -14.22
N HIS A 352 -6.87 1.46 -15.25
CA HIS A 352 -6.15 2.52 -15.97
C HIS A 352 -7.07 3.41 -16.82
N GLY A 353 -8.29 2.96 -17.12
CA GLY A 353 -9.32 3.76 -17.77
C GLY A 353 -9.96 4.80 -16.86
N MET A 354 -9.74 4.77 -15.55
CA MET A 354 -10.36 5.65 -14.56
C MET A 354 -9.55 6.93 -14.32
N GLN A 355 -10.19 7.92 -13.68
CA GLN A 355 -9.54 9.14 -13.22
C GLN A 355 -8.81 8.90 -11.90
N GLY A 356 -7.54 9.25 -11.87
CA GLY A 356 -6.65 9.08 -10.73
C GLY A 356 -5.25 8.68 -11.17
N THR A 357 -4.34 8.50 -10.23
CA THR A 357 -2.98 8.03 -10.50
C THR A 357 -2.92 6.52 -10.28
N PRO A 358 -2.68 5.70 -11.33
CA PRO A 358 -2.53 4.26 -11.16
C PRO A 358 -1.21 3.91 -10.48
N TYR A 359 -1.29 2.93 -9.58
CA TYR A 359 -0.16 2.28 -8.92
C TYR A 359 -0.11 0.83 -9.38
N ILE A 360 1.04 0.40 -9.88
CA ILE A 360 1.31 -0.98 -10.29
C ILE A 360 2.20 -1.59 -9.21
N TYR A 361 1.73 -2.66 -8.56
CA TYR A 361 2.56 -3.40 -7.62
C TYR A 361 3.44 -4.41 -8.37
N GLN A 362 4.72 -4.53 -7.96
CA GLN A 362 5.69 -5.43 -8.60
C GLN A 362 5.09 -6.81 -8.87
N GLY A 363 5.21 -7.29 -10.12
CA GLY A 363 4.68 -8.56 -10.58
C GLY A 363 3.26 -8.51 -11.11
N GLU A 364 2.50 -7.47 -10.85
CA GLU A 364 1.17 -7.28 -11.42
C GLU A 364 1.24 -7.18 -12.96
N GLU A 365 2.25 -6.52 -13.48
CA GLU A 365 2.52 -6.33 -14.91
C GLU A 365 2.90 -7.60 -15.67
N ILE A 366 3.18 -8.68 -14.97
CA ILE A 366 3.38 -10.01 -15.58
C ILE A 366 2.29 -11.02 -15.19
N GLY A 367 1.27 -10.57 -14.47
CA GLY A 367 0.14 -11.38 -14.03
C GLY A 367 0.49 -12.44 -12.99
N MET A 368 1.34 -12.09 -12.01
CA MET A 368 1.65 -12.98 -10.89
C MET A 368 0.40 -13.37 -10.11
N THR A 369 0.40 -14.61 -9.62
CA THR A 369 -0.65 -15.20 -8.79
C THR A 369 -0.20 -15.35 -7.34
N ASN A 370 -1.11 -15.71 -6.44
CA ASN A 370 -0.76 -16.13 -5.08
C ASN A 370 0.13 -17.38 -5.12
N PRO A 371 1.02 -17.59 -4.13
CA PRO A 371 2.00 -18.70 -4.16
C PRO A 371 1.44 -20.06 -3.76
N HIS A 372 0.21 -20.14 -3.21
CA HIS A 372 -0.43 -21.37 -2.74
C HIS A 372 0.37 -22.12 -1.67
N PHE A 373 0.90 -21.41 -0.68
CA PHE A 373 1.60 -22.01 0.46
C PHE A 373 0.73 -23.02 1.22
N SER A 374 1.33 -24.12 1.65
CA SER A 374 0.63 -25.25 2.25
C SER A 374 0.89 -25.43 3.77
N SER A 375 1.82 -24.67 4.33
CA SER A 375 2.17 -24.73 5.75
C SER A 375 2.25 -23.35 6.35
N ILE A 376 1.89 -23.22 7.63
CA ILE A 376 2.10 -21.97 8.38
C ILE A 376 3.58 -21.56 8.43
N SER A 377 4.49 -22.53 8.34
CA SER A 377 5.94 -22.26 8.30
C SER A 377 6.42 -21.59 7.01
N ASP A 378 5.61 -21.58 5.95
CA ASP A 378 5.91 -20.88 4.70
C ASP A 378 5.68 -19.37 4.82
N TYR A 379 4.80 -18.97 5.74
CA TYR A 379 4.44 -17.58 5.98
C TYR A 379 5.45 -16.89 6.92
N ARG A 380 5.68 -15.61 6.67
CA ARG A 380 6.60 -14.75 7.46
C ARG A 380 5.88 -13.58 8.14
N ASP A 381 4.64 -13.31 7.73
CA ASP A 381 3.86 -12.17 8.17
C ASP A 381 3.32 -12.33 9.59
N VAL A 382 3.62 -11.34 10.44
CA VAL A 382 3.18 -11.30 11.84
C VAL A 382 1.65 -11.36 11.97
N GLU A 383 0.91 -10.65 11.11
CA GLU A 383 -0.55 -10.65 11.13
C GLU A 383 -1.11 -12.05 10.84
N SER A 384 -0.52 -12.75 9.87
CA SER A 384 -0.91 -14.11 9.50
C SER A 384 -0.68 -15.12 10.62
N HIS A 385 0.48 -15.05 11.28
CA HIS A 385 0.80 -15.89 12.41
C HIS A 385 -0.13 -15.63 13.61
N ASN A 386 -0.37 -14.37 13.93
CA ASN A 386 -1.26 -13.99 15.02
C ASN A 386 -2.68 -14.49 14.79
N MET A 387 -3.23 -14.32 13.59
CA MET A 387 -4.55 -14.84 13.22
C MET A 387 -4.61 -16.35 13.33
N PHE A 388 -3.60 -17.05 12.83
CA PHE A 388 -3.55 -18.52 12.89
C PHE A 388 -3.55 -19.02 14.33
N ILE A 389 -2.72 -18.47 15.20
CA ILE A 389 -2.62 -18.84 16.62
C ILE A 389 -3.95 -18.54 17.34
N GLU A 390 -4.48 -17.35 17.20
CA GLU A 390 -5.71 -16.92 17.87
C GLU A 390 -6.90 -17.80 17.49
N ARG A 391 -7.11 -18.06 16.20
CA ARG A 391 -8.26 -18.83 15.72
C ARG A 391 -8.10 -20.34 15.93
N ALA A 392 -6.89 -20.87 15.89
CA ALA A 392 -6.63 -22.25 16.28
C ALA A 392 -6.95 -22.49 17.77
N ALA A 393 -6.61 -21.54 18.64
CA ALA A 393 -6.98 -21.58 20.05
C ALA A 393 -8.50 -21.51 20.28
N GLN A 394 -9.26 -20.93 19.35
CA GLN A 394 -10.72 -20.91 19.33
C GLN A 394 -11.34 -22.17 18.71
N GLY A 395 -10.53 -23.12 18.26
CA GLY A 395 -10.98 -24.42 17.75
C GLY A 395 -11.18 -24.49 16.23
N GLN A 396 -10.77 -23.46 15.46
CA GLN A 396 -10.81 -23.54 13.99
C GLN A 396 -9.71 -24.48 13.48
N SER A 397 -10.03 -25.29 12.46
CA SER A 397 -9.08 -26.31 11.99
C SER A 397 -7.88 -25.67 11.25
N PRO A 398 -6.67 -26.25 11.37
CA PRO A 398 -5.49 -25.78 10.64
C PRO A 398 -5.69 -25.73 9.12
N ASP A 399 -6.40 -26.69 8.54
CA ASP A 399 -6.66 -26.75 7.10
C ASP A 399 -7.54 -25.58 6.63
N GLU A 400 -8.58 -25.24 7.39
CA GLU A 400 -9.40 -24.06 7.12
C GLU A 400 -8.61 -22.77 7.25
N LEU A 401 -7.76 -22.66 8.29
CA LEU A 401 -6.93 -21.47 8.51
C LEU A 401 -5.89 -21.31 7.39
N LEU A 402 -5.26 -22.38 6.94
CA LEU A 402 -4.34 -22.34 5.81
C LEU A 402 -5.06 -21.95 4.51
N ALA A 403 -6.28 -22.43 4.28
CA ALA A 403 -7.08 -22.04 3.12
C ALA A 403 -7.45 -20.54 3.14
N ILE A 404 -7.72 -19.98 4.34
CA ILE A 404 -7.94 -18.54 4.52
C ILE A 404 -6.65 -17.76 4.22
N LEU A 405 -5.51 -18.18 4.77
CA LEU A 405 -4.21 -17.54 4.54
C LEU A 405 -3.83 -17.56 3.06
N ALA A 406 -4.04 -18.69 2.36
CA ALA A 406 -3.78 -18.80 0.93
C ALA A 406 -4.58 -17.79 0.09
N SER A 407 -5.71 -17.29 0.59
CA SER A 407 -6.53 -16.29 -0.10
C SER A 407 -6.35 -14.86 0.42
N LYS A 408 -5.94 -14.64 1.68
CA LYS A 408 -6.01 -13.33 2.33
C LYS A 408 -4.70 -12.83 2.94
N SER A 409 -3.69 -13.70 3.15
CA SER A 409 -2.42 -13.29 3.75
C SER A 409 -1.72 -12.22 2.92
N ARG A 410 -1.09 -11.26 3.59
CA ARG A 410 -0.21 -10.26 2.97
C ARG A 410 0.97 -10.91 2.25
N ASP A 411 1.48 -12.03 2.74
CA ASP A 411 2.60 -12.76 2.12
C ASP A 411 2.30 -13.26 0.70
N ASN A 412 1.04 -13.38 0.31
CA ASN A 412 0.65 -13.76 -1.04
C ASN A 412 1.20 -12.81 -2.12
N SER A 413 1.46 -11.56 -1.78
CA SER A 413 2.06 -10.58 -2.67
C SER A 413 3.54 -10.30 -2.39
N ARG A 414 4.14 -10.95 -1.38
CA ARG A 414 5.53 -10.69 -0.94
C ARG A 414 6.55 -11.70 -1.44
N THR A 415 6.12 -12.64 -2.28
CA THR A 415 7.00 -13.60 -2.93
C THR A 415 7.99 -12.89 -3.87
N PRO A 416 9.21 -13.44 -4.04
CA PRO A 416 10.22 -12.83 -4.88
C PRO A 416 9.75 -12.59 -6.32
N MET A 417 10.17 -11.47 -6.89
CA MET A 417 9.95 -11.15 -8.30
C MET A 417 10.66 -12.19 -9.18
N PRO A 418 9.94 -12.92 -10.04
CA PRO A 418 10.55 -13.91 -10.92
C PRO A 418 11.04 -13.22 -12.20
N TRP A 419 12.37 -13.16 -12.38
CA TRP A 419 12.99 -12.55 -13.56
C TRP A 419 13.14 -13.53 -14.72
N HIS A 420 13.36 -14.82 -14.42
CA HIS A 420 13.46 -15.89 -15.41
C HIS A 420 13.09 -17.26 -14.80
N ALA A 421 13.03 -18.30 -15.62
CA ALA A 421 12.63 -19.65 -15.20
C ALA A 421 13.71 -20.45 -14.43
N GLY A 422 14.91 -19.91 -14.27
CA GLY A 422 16.03 -20.57 -13.60
C GLY A 422 15.91 -20.58 -12.08
N GLU A 423 16.99 -20.98 -11.40
CA GLU A 423 17.05 -21.12 -9.96
C GLU A 423 16.60 -19.82 -9.26
N ASN A 424 15.76 -19.97 -8.23
CA ASN A 424 15.16 -18.86 -7.47
C ASN A 424 14.50 -17.78 -8.33
N GLY A 425 14.07 -18.10 -9.55
CA GLY A 425 13.50 -17.14 -10.49
C GLY A 425 14.45 -16.02 -10.91
N GLY A 426 15.76 -16.17 -10.70
CA GLY A 426 16.75 -15.11 -10.91
C GLY A 426 16.69 -13.98 -9.89
N PHE A 427 15.91 -14.13 -8.83
CA PHE A 427 15.83 -13.15 -7.74
C PHE A 427 17.09 -13.12 -6.89
N SER A 428 17.67 -14.27 -6.57
CA SER A 428 18.82 -14.43 -5.69
C SER A 428 19.66 -15.65 -6.06
N ASP A 429 20.97 -15.56 -5.87
CA ASP A 429 21.88 -16.70 -5.93
C ASP A 429 21.89 -17.51 -4.61
N GLY A 430 21.25 -17.02 -3.56
CA GLY A 430 21.06 -17.68 -2.27
C GLY A 430 19.62 -18.11 -2.02
N GLU A 431 19.37 -18.70 -0.85
CA GLU A 431 18.02 -19.09 -0.44
C GLU A 431 17.15 -17.84 -0.19
N PRO A 432 16.03 -17.66 -0.90
CA PRO A 432 15.14 -16.53 -0.67
C PRO A 432 14.52 -16.52 0.72
N TRP A 433 14.37 -15.34 1.32
CA TRP A 433 13.79 -15.14 2.66
C TRP A 433 12.35 -15.67 2.80
N ILE A 434 11.63 -15.75 1.68
CA ILE A 434 10.30 -16.35 1.54
C ILE A 434 10.26 -17.14 0.21
N GLY A 435 9.51 -18.22 0.15
CA GLY A 435 9.41 -19.06 -1.04
C GLY A 435 8.85 -18.33 -2.26
N LEU A 436 9.27 -18.75 -3.45
CA LEU A 436 8.68 -18.29 -4.70
C LEU A 436 7.27 -18.86 -4.89
N GLY A 437 6.48 -18.22 -5.76
CA GLY A 437 5.25 -18.82 -6.28
C GLY A 437 5.54 -20.13 -7.02
N ASP A 438 4.62 -21.08 -6.93
CA ASP A 438 4.76 -22.44 -7.50
C ASP A 438 4.83 -22.48 -9.04
N ASN A 439 4.47 -21.39 -9.71
CA ASN A 439 4.40 -21.25 -11.17
C ASN A 439 5.44 -20.28 -11.75
N TYR A 440 6.48 -19.91 -11.03
CA TYR A 440 7.47 -18.91 -11.47
C TYR A 440 8.23 -19.33 -12.74
N GLN A 441 8.32 -20.61 -13.03
CA GLN A 441 8.97 -21.10 -14.25
C GLN A 441 8.17 -20.73 -15.52
N GLU A 442 6.86 -20.53 -15.38
CA GLU A 442 5.97 -20.11 -16.46
C GLU A 442 5.67 -18.60 -16.42
N ILE A 443 5.54 -18.05 -15.22
CA ILE A 443 5.21 -16.63 -14.97
C ILE A 443 6.46 -15.92 -14.50
N ASN A 444 7.16 -15.27 -15.42
CA ASN A 444 8.37 -14.52 -15.13
C ASN A 444 8.58 -13.41 -16.18
N VAL A 445 9.50 -12.50 -15.86
CA VAL A 445 9.76 -11.31 -16.72
C VAL A 445 10.30 -11.71 -18.09
N GLU A 446 11.24 -12.66 -18.17
CA GLU A 446 11.83 -13.10 -19.45
C GLU A 446 10.75 -13.65 -20.39
N ALA A 447 9.86 -14.50 -19.89
CA ALA A 447 8.73 -15.03 -20.65
C ALA A 447 7.76 -13.93 -21.09
N ALA A 448 7.48 -12.97 -20.22
CA ALA A 448 6.59 -11.85 -20.54
C ALA A 448 7.17 -10.93 -21.62
N LEU A 449 8.48 -10.63 -21.57
CA LEU A 449 9.14 -9.82 -22.59
C LEU A 449 9.27 -10.52 -23.94
N ALA A 450 9.31 -11.85 -23.96
CA ALA A 450 9.39 -12.65 -25.19
C ALA A 450 8.05 -12.76 -25.92
N ASP A 451 6.92 -12.52 -25.26
CA ASP A 451 5.57 -12.63 -25.82
C ASP A 451 4.96 -11.23 -26.04
N PRO A 452 4.81 -10.78 -27.31
CA PRO A 452 4.22 -9.47 -27.61
C PRO A 452 2.76 -9.33 -27.16
N ASP A 453 2.07 -10.44 -26.90
CA ASP A 453 0.71 -10.48 -26.40
C ASP A 453 0.63 -10.65 -24.87
N SER A 454 1.75 -10.54 -24.16
CA SER A 454 1.80 -10.69 -22.71
C SER A 454 1.09 -9.56 -21.95
N VAL A 455 0.88 -9.80 -20.66
CA VAL A 455 0.34 -8.79 -19.72
C VAL A 455 1.25 -7.55 -19.67
N PHE A 456 2.57 -7.73 -19.74
CA PHE A 456 3.55 -6.64 -19.70
C PHE A 456 3.27 -5.58 -20.78
N TYR A 457 3.11 -6.00 -22.02
CA TYR A 457 2.87 -5.07 -23.14
C TYR A 457 1.48 -4.41 -23.07
N ALA A 458 0.48 -5.07 -22.49
CA ALA A 458 -0.80 -4.44 -22.20
C ALA A 458 -0.64 -3.28 -21.20
N TYR A 459 0.12 -3.48 -20.11
CA TYR A 459 0.44 -2.40 -19.16
C TYR A 459 1.24 -1.28 -19.82
N GLN A 460 2.25 -1.59 -20.61
CA GLN A 460 3.06 -0.61 -21.34
C GLN A 460 2.18 0.28 -22.26
N GLN A 461 1.24 -0.34 -22.97
CA GLN A 461 0.29 0.38 -23.84
C GLN A 461 -0.65 1.27 -23.02
N LEU A 462 -1.18 0.78 -21.91
CA LEU A 462 -2.06 1.57 -21.02
C LEU A 462 -1.33 2.77 -20.42
N ILE A 463 -0.07 2.60 -20.01
CA ILE A 463 0.78 3.70 -19.51
C ILE A 463 0.99 4.75 -20.58
N THR A 464 1.29 4.33 -21.82
CA THR A 464 1.46 5.23 -22.98
C THR A 464 0.16 5.97 -23.29
N LEU A 465 -0.96 5.25 -23.31
CA LEU A 465 -2.26 5.84 -23.58
C LEU A 465 -2.61 6.94 -22.57
N ARG A 466 -2.30 6.70 -21.30
CA ARG A 466 -2.57 7.63 -20.22
C ARG A 466 -1.81 8.97 -20.40
N LYS A 467 -0.61 8.93 -20.96
CA LYS A 467 0.19 10.13 -21.24
C LYS A 467 -0.27 10.89 -22.48
N THR A 468 -0.91 10.19 -23.41
CA THR A 468 -1.27 10.75 -24.73
C THR A 468 -2.74 11.10 -24.87
N LEU A 469 -3.61 10.61 -23.98
CA LEU A 469 -5.06 10.83 -24.00
C LEU A 469 -5.52 11.64 -22.78
N PRO A 470 -5.65 12.97 -22.89
CA PRO A 470 -6.07 13.83 -21.77
C PRO A 470 -7.44 13.47 -21.17
N LEU A 471 -8.30 12.84 -21.95
CA LEU A 471 -9.60 12.34 -21.48
C LEU A 471 -9.43 11.42 -20.26
N LEU A 472 -8.39 10.61 -20.18
CA LEU A 472 -8.13 9.74 -19.03
C LEU A 472 -7.83 10.53 -17.76
N THR A 473 -7.20 11.70 -17.91
CA THR A 473 -6.88 12.62 -16.79
C THR A 473 -8.10 13.45 -16.35
N TRP A 474 -8.89 13.95 -17.31
CA TRP A 474 -9.87 15.00 -17.03
C TRP A 474 -11.32 14.58 -17.23
N GLY A 475 -11.60 13.48 -17.94
CA GLY A 475 -12.95 13.03 -18.24
C GLY A 475 -13.75 12.66 -17.00
N ASP A 476 -15.06 12.79 -17.11
CA ASP A 476 -16.03 12.32 -16.14
C ASP A 476 -16.13 10.77 -16.12
N TYR A 477 -17.00 10.24 -15.29
CA TYR A 477 -17.25 8.80 -15.19
C TYR A 477 -18.75 8.51 -15.13
N GLU A 478 -19.20 7.60 -15.98
CA GLU A 478 -20.57 7.10 -15.99
C GLU A 478 -20.57 5.58 -16.13
N ASP A 479 -21.22 4.91 -15.19
CA ASP A 479 -21.43 3.46 -15.24
C ASP A 479 -22.60 3.13 -16.17
N LEU A 480 -22.38 2.29 -17.19
CA LEU A 480 -23.38 1.98 -18.21
C LEU A 480 -24.22 0.75 -17.85
N LEU A 481 -23.69 -0.17 -17.04
CA LEU A 481 -24.35 -1.41 -16.61
C LEU A 481 -24.15 -1.63 -15.10
N PRO A 482 -24.65 -0.71 -14.25
CA PRO A 482 -24.33 -0.73 -12.82
C PRO A 482 -24.74 -2.01 -12.10
N GLU A 483 -25.87 -2.61 -12.47
CA GLU A 483 -26.43 -3.79 -11.80
C GLU A 483 -26.09 -5.12 -12.51
N HIS A 484 -25.35 -5.10 -13.61
CA HIS A 484 -25.02 -6.32 -14.34
C HIS A 484 -23.98 -7.16 -13.58
N PRO A 485 -24.23 -8.45 -13.28
CA PRO A 485 -23.36 -9.23 -12.40
C PRO A 485 -22.02 -9.60 -13.03
N SER A 486 -21.93 -9.61 -14.37
CA SER A 486 -20.76 -10.11 -15.10
C SER A 486 -20.08 -9.08 -16.00
N LEU A 487 -20.76 -8.00 -16.35
CA LEU A 487 -20.20 -6.96 -17.20
C LEU A 487 -19.93 -5.69 -16.40
N TRP A 488 -18.75 -5.14 -16.60
CA TRP A 488 -18.38 -3.82 -16.12
C TRP A 488 -18.13 -2.93 -17.33
N CYS A 489 -19.09 -2.06 -17.60
CA CYS A 489 -19.04 -1.14 -18.72
C CYS A 489 -19.20 0.28 -18.20
N TYR A 490 -18.26 1.14 -18.51
CA TYR A 490 -18.33 2.55 -18.15
C TYR A 490 -17.87 3.46 -19.29
N ARG A 491 -18.28 4.70 -19.22
CA ARG A 491 -17.96 5.75 -20.19
C ARG A 491 -17.21 6.88 -19.51
N ARG A 492 -16.23 7.43 -20.23
CA ARG A 492 -15.53 8.67 -19.89
C ARG A 492 -15.75 9.68 -21.00
N GLN A 493 -16.01 10.92 -20.65
CA GLN A 493 -16.22 12.00 -21.63
C GLN A 493 -15.42 13.24 -21.26
N TRP A 494 -14.81 13.88 -22.27
CA TRP A 494 -14.08 15.13 -22.12
C TRP A 494 -13.92 15.84 -23.46
N GLN A 495 -14.30 17.12 -23.54
CA GLN A 495 -14.16 17.97 -24.72
C GLN A 495 -14.62 17.31 -26.03
N GLY A 496 -15.78 16.68 -25.99
CA GLY A 496 -16.37 16.02 -27.16
C GLY A 496 -15.78 14.66 -27.52
N GLN A 497 -14.77 14.20 -26.80
CA GLN A 497 -14.23 12.85 -26.91
C GLN A 497 -14.97 11.89 -25.96
N THR A 498 -15.13 10.67 -26.38
CA THR A 498 -15.75 9.60 -25.58
C THR A 498 -14.87 8.37 -25.60
N LEU A 499 -14.62 7.79 -24.42
CA LEU A 499 -14.01 6.49 -24.21
C LEU A 499 -15.03 5.58 -23.55
N VAL A 500 -15.20 4.38 -24.08
CA VAL A 500 -15.98 3.31 -23.45
C VAL A 500 -15.05 2.18 -23.10
N VAL A 501 -15.11 1.76 -21.85
CA VAL A 501 -14.41 0.56 -21.36
C VAL A 501 -15.46 -0.51 -21.09
N ALA A 502 -15.26 -1.69 -21.66
CA ALA A 502 -16.14 -2.84 -21.46
C ALA A 502 -15.32 -4.06 -21.02
N ALA A 503 -15.66 -4.61 -19.88
CA ALA A 503 -14.97 -5.73 -19.27
C ALA A 503 -15.95 -6.86 -18.92
N ASN A 504 -15.56 -8.09 -19.22
CA ASN A 504 -16.30 -9.29 -18.82
C ASN A 504 -15.62 -9.93 -17.62
N LEU A 505 -16.28 -9.87 -16.46
CA LEU A 505 -15.80 -10.42 -15.18
C LEU A 505 -16.10 -11.92 -15.02
N SER A 506 -16.72 -12.55 -16.01
CA SER A 506 -17.12 -13.96 -15.98
C SER A 506 -16.31 -14.80 -16.96
N ARG A 507 -16.43 -16.12 -16.84
CA ARG A 507 -15.85 -17.09 -17.79
C ARG A 507 -16.76 -17.36 -18.99
N GLU A 508 -17.98 -16.83 -18.97
CA GLU A 508 -18.99 -17.05 -20.00
C GLU A 508 -18.97 -15.89 -21.02
N LEU A 509 -19.27 -16.22 -22.27
CA LEU A 509 -19.47 -15.20 -23.30
C LEU A 509 -20.63 -14.30 -22.92
N GLN A 510 -20.39 -13.01 -22.97
CA GLN A 510 -21.39 -11.97 -22.71
C GLN A 510 -21.60 -11.15 -23.97
N ALA A 511 -22.86 -10.85 -24.29
CA ALA A 511 -23.21 -9.97 -25.37
C ALA A 511 -23.66 -8.63 -24.81
N TRP A 512 -23.07 -7.54 -25.30
CA TRP A 512 -23.49 -6.18 -24.99
C TRP A 512 -23.29 -5.29 -26.21
N GLN A 513 -24.24 -4.42 -26.44
CA GLN A 513 -24.19 -3.46 -27.51
C GLN A 513 -24.27 -2.06 -26.91
N PRO A 514 -23.24 -1.20 -27.10
CA PRO A 514 -23.30 0.19 -26.64
C PRO A 514 -24.50 0.91 -27.26
N ALA A 515 -25.20 1.70 -26.45
CA ALA A 515 -26.31 2.54 -26.92
C ALA A 515 -25.79 3.78 -27.66
#